data_5c3715bdd5339cba61858089e798ebfe
#
_entry.id   5c3715bdd5339cba61858089e798ebfe
#
_cell.length_a   1.000
_cell.length_b   1.000
_cell.length_c   1.000
_cell.angle_alpha   90.00
_cell.angle_beta   90.00
_cell.angle_gamma   90.00
#
_symmetry.space_group_name_H-M   'P 1'
#
loop_
_entity.id
_entity.type
_entity.pdbx_description
1 polymer ?
#
loop_
_entity_poly.entity_id
_entity_poly.type
_entity_poly.pdbx_seq_one_letter_code
_entity_poly.pdbx_strand_id
1 'polypeptide(L)'
;NIIYVSIDFNNQSLKEQLLDAGFDKSKSTIYTLEGVSQYIPKEALSSTLKELASLNVNSNSKIFISYVNKLLLEDSKACFGMGYSRPEKAIKFIINGAKKVGEPWISFYSAEEIQNLLSENGFILIENQTLADLNSKYFAPVGRLIPEDFIFKLEHFVVANSKGYS
;
A
#
# COMPACT_ATOMS: atom_id res chain seq x y z
N ASN A 1 -17.52 17.28 -0.45
CA ASN A 1 -18.42 16.45 -1.25
C ASN A 1 -17.75 15.10 -1.48
N ILE A 2 -18.51 13.99 -1.32
CA ILE A 2 -18.03 12.63 -1.60
C ILE A 2 -18.79 12.13 -2.82
N ILE A 3 -18.06 11.53 -3.77
CA ILE A 3 -18.63 10.83 -4.92
C ILE A 3 -18.21 9.36 -4.80
N TYR A 4 -19.19 8.46 -4.78
CA TYR A 4 -18.95 7.02 -4.78
C TYR A 4 -18.97 6.53 -6.21
N VAL A 5 -17.87 5.85 -6.62
CA VAL A 5 -17.72 5.27 -7.94
C VAL A 5 -17.62 3.75 -7.77
N SER A 6 -18.59 3.03 -8.32
CA SER A 6 -18.54 1.57 -8.34
C SER A 6 -17.62 1.10 -9.47
N ILE A 7 -16.76 0.14 -9.21
CA ILE A 7 -15.86 -0.43 -10.20
C ILE A 7 -15.69 -1.95 -10.00
N ASP A 8 -15.72 -2.68 -11.11
CA ASP A 8 -15.22 -4.04 -11.19
C ASP A 8 -13.81 -4.02 -11.81
N PHE A 9 -12.79 -4.15 -10.97
CA PHE A 9 -11.38 -4.14 -11.40
C PHE A 9 -11.00 -5.24 -12.38
N ASN A 10 -11.84 -6.27 -12.57
CA ASN A 10 -11.59 -7.33 -13.54
C ASN A 10 -12.07 -6.96 -14.96
N ASN A 11 -13.05 -6.05 -15.07
CA ASN A 11 -13.76 -5.81 -16.32
C ASN A 11 -13.85 -4.34 -16.73
N GLN A 12 -13.47 -3.41 -15.84
CA GLN A 12 -13.61 -1.96 -16.07
C GLN A 12 -12.28 -1.23 -15.85
N SER A 13 -12.07 -0.15 -16.61
CA SER A 13 -10.95 0.76 -16.41
C SER A 13 -11.26 1.74 -15.28
N LEU A 14 -10.40 1.78 -14.27
CA LEU A 14 -10.49 2.76 -13.18
C LEU A 14 -10.44 4.18 -13.72
N LYS A 15 -9.58 4.43 -14.70
CA LYS A 15 -9.44 5.73 -15.36
C LYS A 15 -10.75 6.20 -15.98
N GLU A 16 -11.41 5.33 -16.76
CA GLU A 16 -12.68 5.68 -17.41
C GLU A 16 -13.76 5.97 -16.37
N GLN A 17 -13.92 5.12 -15.37
CA GLN A 17 -14.90 5.31 -14.32
C GLN A 17 -14.69 6.61 -13.52
N LEU A 18 -13.44 6.98 -13.24
CA LEU A 18 -13.14 8.25 -12.57
C LEU A 18 -13.45 9.45 -13.45
N LEU A 19 -13.13 9.39 -14.74
CA LEU A 19 -13.42 10.48 -15.70
C LEU A 19 -14.92 10.69 -15.88
N ASP A 20 -15.68 9.60 -16.02
CA ASP A 20 -17.14 9.63 -16.14
C ASP A 20 -17.81 10.20 -14.90
N ALA A 21 -17.19 9.98 -13.71
CA ALA A 21 -17.62 10.57 -12.45
C ALA A 21 -17.18 12.04 -12.27
N GLY A 22 -16.52 12.64 -13.25
CA GLY A 22 -16.13 14.05 -13.23
C GLY A 22 -14.75 14.32 -12.60
N PHE A 23 -13.86 13.33 -12.58
CA PHE A 23 -12.48 13.53 -12.11
C PHE A 23 -11.75 14.58 -12.96
N ASP A 24 -11.20 15.59 -12.29
CA ASP A 24 -10.50 16.70 -12.94
C ASP A 24 -8.98 16.46 -12.97
N LYS A 25 -8.46 16.04 -14.12
CA LYS A 25 -7.04 15.77 -14.34
C LYS A 25 -6.12 16.99 -14.18
N SER A 26 -6.67 18.19 -14.20
CA SER A 26 -5.89 19.43 -14.04
C SER A 26 -5.49 19.69 -12.59
N LYS A 27 -6.12 19.00 -11.63
CA LYS A 27 -5.88 19.19 -10.21
C LYS A 27 -4.86 18.19 -9.66
N SER A 28 -4.04 18.66 -8.72
CA SER A 28 -3.20 17.80 -7.92
C SER A 28 -4.06 16.88 -7.05
N THR A 29 -3.76 15.60 -7.05
CA THR A 29 -4.58 14.58 -6.40
C THR A 29 -3.73 13.75 -5.43
N ILE A 30 -4.32 13.34 -4.33
CA ILE A 30 -3.76 12.32 -3.44
C ILE A 30 -4.59 11.05 -3.63
N TYR A 31 -3.94 9.99 -4.09
CA TYR A 31 -4.53 8.65 -4.16
C TYR A 31 -4.16 7.86 -2.92
N THR A 32 -5.07 7.07 -2.39
CA THR A 32 -4.80 6.16 -1.27
C THR A 32 -5.24 4.74 -1.62
N LEU A 33 -4.33 3.78 -1.46
CA LEU A 33 -4.56 2.33 -1.61
C LEU A 33 -4.11 1.66 -0.30
N GLU A 34 -4.92 1.82 0.73
CA GLU A 34 -4.64 1.31 2.07
C GLU A 34 -5.36 -0.02 2.29
N GLY A 35 -4.60 -1.06 2.68
CA GLY A 35 -5.15 -2.39 2.93
C GLY A 35 -5.68 -3.10 1.67
N VAL A 36 -5.21 -2.76 0.47
CA VAL A 36 -5.70 -3.30 -0.81
C VAL A 36 -4.68 -4.23 -1.47
N SER A 37 -3.40 -3.85 -1.45
CA SER A 37 -2.37 -4.49 -2.27
C SER A 37 -2.20 -5.99 -2.03
N GLN A 38 -2.46 -6.48 -0.81
CA GLN A 38 -2.34 -7.89 -0.47
C GLN A 38 -3.47 -8.76 -1.01
N TYR A 39 -4.59 -8.17 -1.40
CA TYR A 39 -5.79 -8.89 -1.87
C TYR A 39 -5.89 -9.00 -3.39
N ILE A 40 -5.10 -8.24 -4.14
CA ILE A 40 -5.12 -8.20 -5.60
C ILE A 40 -3.84 -8.78 -6.19
N PRO A 41 -3.87 -9.37 -7.41
CA PRO A 41 -2.67 -9.80 -8.12
C PRO A 41 -1.69 -8.64 -8.34
N LYS A 42 -0.39 -8.94 -8.40
CA LYS A 42 0.66 -7.92 -8.66
C LYS A 42 0.43 -7.17 -9.98
N GLU A 43 -0.06 -7.87 -10.98
CA GLU A 43 -0.41 -7.34 -12.31
C GLU A 43 -1.58 -6.34 -12.22
N ALA A 44 -2.57 -6.61 -11.37
CA ALA A 44 -3.70 -5.71 -11.14
C ALA A 44 -3.26 -4.42 -10.45
N LEU A 45 -2.38 -4.51 -9.45
CA LEU A 45 -1.79 -3.31 -8.84
C LEU A 45 -0.98 -2.51 -9.86
N SER A 46 -0.17 -3.17 -10.70
CA SER A 46 0.59 -2.53 -11.78
C SER A 46 -0.33 -1.77 -12.75
N SER A 47 -1.41 -2.41 -13.22
CA SER A 47 -2.40 -1.78 -14.10
C SER A 47 -3.06 -0.57 -13.44
N THR A 48 -3.47 -0.70 -12.18
CA THR A 48 -4.06 0.40 -11.40
C THR A 48 -3.11 1.59 -11.30
N LEU A 49 -1.84 1.35 -10.97
CA LEU A 49 -0.82 2.40 -10.88
C LEU A 49 -0.64 3.12 -12.23
N LYS A 50 -0.54 2.35 -13.32
CA LYS A 50 -0.41 2.89 -14.67
C LYS A 50 -1.61 3.77 -15.07
N GLU A 51 -2.83 3.34 -14.75
CA GLU A 51 -4.04 4.13 -15.00
C GLU A 51 -4.04 5.42 -14.18
N LEU A 52 -3.75 5.34 -12.86
CA LEU A 52 -3.67 6.52 -12.00
C LEU A 52 -2.58 7.50 -12.46
N ALA A 53 -1.41 7.00 -12.86
CA ALA A 53 -0.36 7.85 -13.42
C ALA A 53 -0.84 8.57 -14.68
N SER A 54 -1.59 7.90 -15.56
CA SER A 54 -2.13 8.49 -16.80
C SER A 54 -3.19 9.57 -16.58
N LEU A 55 -3.76 9.64 -15.37
CA LEU A 55 -4.68 10.71 -14.96
C LEU A 55 -3.96 11.98 -14.51
N ASN A 56 -2.67 11.90 -14.20
CA ASN A 56 -1.91 13.02 -13.67
C ASN A 56 -1.22 13.80 -14.78
N VAL A 57 -1.79 14.91 -15.17
CA VAL A 57 -1.13 15.88 -16.08
C VAL A 57 -0.02 16.62 -15.33
N ASN A 58 -0.14 16.77 -14.01
CA ASN A 58 0.80 17.49 -13.15
C ASN A 58 1.63 16.55 -12.27
N SER A 59 2.91 16.83 -12.11
CA SER A 59 3.85 16.13 -11.23
C SER A 59 3.57 16.28 -9.73
N ASN A 60 2.54 17.05 -9.34
CA ASN A 60 2.21 17.33 -7.93
C ASN A 60 1.25 16.33 -7.28
N SER A 61 0.77 15.34 -8.03
CA SER A 61 -0.07 14.29 -7.47
C SER A 61 0.76 13.27 -6.73
N LYS A 62 0.17 12.70 -5.67
CA LYS A 62 0.83 11.73 -4.80
C LYS A 62 0.00 10.47 -4.68
N ILE A 63 0.67 9.37 -4.40
CA ILE A 63 0.02 8.12 -4.01
C ILE A 63 0.55 7.64 -2.67
N PHE A 64 -0.38 7.18 -1.82
CA PHE A 64 -0.10 6.45 -0.59
C PHE A 64 -0.54 5.00 -0.80
N ILE A 65 0.36 4.05 -0.51
CA ILE A 65 0.08 2.61 -0.62
C ILE A 65 0.55 1.93 0.65
N SER A 66 -0.28 1.08 1.24
CA SER A 66 0.21 0.10 2.18
C SER A 66 0.40 -1.26 1.51
N TYR A 67 1.43 -2.01 1.93
CA TYR A 67 1.69 -3.36 1.43
C TYR A 67 2.25 -4.27 2.52
N VAL A 68 2.01 -5.56 2.37
CA VAL A 68 2.55 -6.58 3.28
C VAL A 68 3.92 -7.03 2.77
N ASN A 69 4.93 -6.95 3.66
CA ASN A 69 6.28 -7.34 3.31
C ASN A 69 6.40 -8.87 3.18
N LYS A 70 7.06 -9.34 2.10
CA LYS A 70 7.26 -10.77 1.86
C LYS A 70 8.13 -11.47 2.91
N LEU A 71 8.94 -10.72 3.67
CA LEU A 71 9.66 -11.26 4.83
C LEU A 71 8.73 -11.96 5.83
N LEU A 72 7.44 -11.61 5.82
CA LEU A 72 6.42 -12.30 6.59
C LEU A 72 6.44 -13.81 6.37
N LEU A 73 6.67 -14.25 5.15
CA LEU A 73 6.70 -15.66 4.75
C LEU A 73 8.09 -16.29 4.87
N GLU A 74 9.16 -15.49 4.69
CA GLU A 74 10.54 -15.94 4.62
C GLU A 74 11.21 -15.94 6.00
N ASP A 75 11.06 -14.84 6.75
CA ASP A 75 11.58 -14.67 8.11
C ASP A 75 10.55 -13.93 8.99
N SER A 76 9.61 -14.70 9.51
CA SER A 76 8.54 -14.15 10.34
C SER A 76 9.04 -13.40 11.58
N LYS A 77 10.20 -13.79 12.13
CA LYS A 77 10.77 -13.16 13.32
C LYS A 77 11.20 -11.72 13.03
N ALA A 78 11.66 -11.44 11.82
CA ALA A 78 12.06 -10.09 11.42
C ALA A 78 10.86 -9.10 11.39
N CYS A 79 9.63 -9.62 11.27
CA CYS A 79 8.41 -8.83 11.21
C CYS A 79 7.78 -8.51 12.57
N PHE A 80 8.32 -9.05 13.66
CA PHE A 80 7.74 -8.88 15.00
C PHE A 80 8.78 -8.40 16.00
N GLY A 81 8.35 -7.61 16.97
CA GLY A 81 9.16 -7.26 18.13
C GLY A 81 9.43 -8.45 19.04
N MET A 82 10.43 -8.34 19.91
CA MET A 82 10.90 -9.42 20.79
C MET A 82 9.85 -9.88 21.83
N GLY A 83 8.83 -9.07 22.08
CA GLY A 83 7.70 -9.43 22.94
C GLY A 83 6.81 -10.55 22.38
N TYR A 84 6.95 -10.89 21.10
CA TYR A 84 6.22 -11.98 20.46
C TYR A 84 6.98 -13.29 20.53
N SER A 85 6.57 -14.18 21.44
CA SER A 85 7.26 -15.46 21.67
C SER A 85 7.07 -16.49 20.54
N ARG A 86 6.05 -16.32 19.70
CA ARG A 86 5.69 -17.27 18.62
C ARG A 86 5.22 -16.56 17.35
N PRO A 87 6.09 -15.79 16.70
CA PRO A 87 5.73 -15.01 15.51
C PRO A 87 5.17 -15.86 14.36
N GLU A 88 5.70 -17.08 14.15
CA GLU A 88 5.23 -17.99 13.10
C GLU A 88 3.75 -18.42 13.32
N LYS A 89 3.34 -18.57 14.57
CA LYS A 89 1.93 -18.90 14.90
C LYS A 89 1.03 -17.69 14.69
N ALA A 90 1.51 -16.49 15.06
CA ALA A 90 0.76 -15.25 14.84
C ALA A 90 0.49 -15.04 13.35
N ILE A 91 1.49 -15.21 12.50
CA ILE A 91 1.35 -15.11 11.04
C ILE A 91 0.37 -16.14 10.48
N LYS A 92 0.53 -17.40 10.83
CA LYS A 92 -0.40 -18.44 10.40
C LYS A 92 -1.83 -18.13 10.82
N PHE A 93 -2.02 -17.58 12.01
CA PHE A 93 -3.33 -17.15 12.48
C PHE A 93 -3.93 -16.03 11.62
N ILE A 94 -3.13 -14.99 11.31
CA ILE A 94 -3.55 -13.85 10.48
C ILE A 94 -3.93 -14.34 9.06
N ILE A 95 -3.02 -15.06 8.38
CA ILE A 95 -3.24 -15.53 7.00
C ILE A 95 -4.44 -16.48 6.92
N ASN A 96 -4.56 -17.42 7.87
CA ASN A 96 -5.69 -18.34 7.89
C ASN A 96 -7.00 -17.63 8.25
N GLY A 97 -6.95 -16.59 9.09
CA GLY A 97 -8.09 -15.75 9.42
C GLY A 97 -8.63 -15.05 8.17
N ALA A 98 -7.76 -14.38 7.42
CA ALA A 98 -8.11 -13.72 6.16
C ALA A 98 -8.74 -14.71 5.15
N LYS A 99 -8.12 -15.89 4.99
CA LYS A 99 -8.65 -16.94 4.12
C LYS A 99 -10.04 -17.43 4.54
N LYS A 100 -10.30 -17.56 5.86
CA LYS A 100 -11.59 -18.05 6.39
C LYS A 100 -12.74 -17.09 6.12
N VAL A 101 -12.48 -15.78 6.09
CA VAL A 101 -13.50 -14.76 5.79
C VAL A 101 -13.63 -14.48 4.29
N GLY A 102 -12.95 -15.26 3.44
CA GLY A 102 -13.02 -15.12 1.98
C GLY A 102 -12.11 -14.04 1.40
N GLU A 103 -11.18 -13.49 2.18
CA GLU A 103 -10.24 -12.43 1.79
C GLU A 103 -8.78 -12.92 1.89
N PRO A 104 -8.36 -13.93 1.12
CA PRO A 104 -7.01 -14.46 1.20
C PRO A 104 -5.97 -13.42 0.77
N TRP A 105 -4.89 -13.31 1.52
CA TRP A 105 -3.74 -12.52 1.08
C TRP A 105 -2.99 -13.30 0.00
N ILE A 106 -2.85 -12.72 -1.18
CA ILE A 106 -2.27 -13.37 -2.37
C ILE A 106 -1.00 -12.67 -2.86
N SER A 107 -0.78 -11.42 -2.45
CA SER A 107 0.38 -10.63 -2.89
C SER A 107 1.20 -10.10 -1.71
N PHE A 108 2.51 -10.31 -1.82
CA PHE A 108 3.51 -9.85 -0.85
C PHE A 108 4.66 -9.22 -1.64
N TYR A 109 5.26 -8.17 -1.09
CA TYR A 109 6.28 -7.41 -1.81
C TYR A 109 7.52 -7.21 -0.94
N SER A 110 8.70 -7.16 -1.56
CA SER A 110 9.86 -6.54 -0.95
C SER A 110 9.85 -5.02 -1.18
N ALA A 111 10.69 -4.30 -0.44
CA ALA A 111 10.87 -2.87 -0.66
C ALA A 111 11.35 -2.56 -2.09
N GLU A 112 12.24 -3.39 -2.64
CA GLU A 112 12.74 -3.28 -3.99
C GLU A 112 11.64 -3.54 -5.04
N GLU A 113 10.82 -4.58 -4.85
CA GLU A 113 9.71 -4.87 -5.76
C GLU A 113 8.70 -3.72 -5.84
N ILE A 114 8.35 -3.09 -4.70
CA ILE A 114 7.46 -1.92 -4.67
C ILE A 114 8.12 -0.71 -5.34
N GLN A 115 9.41 -0.47 -5.10
CA GLN A 115 10.14 0.63 -5.73
C GLN A 115 10.15 0.48 -7.26
N ASN A 116 10.45 -0.71 -7.76
CA ASN A 116 10.45 -1.02 -9.18
C ASN A 116 9.06 -0.87 -9.77
N LEU A 117 8.04 -1.43 -9.12
CA LEU A 117 6.64 -1.34 -9.54
C LEU A 117 6.19 0.13 -9.69
N LEU A 118 6.49 0.98 -8.72
CA LEU A 118 6.19 2.41 -8.77
C LEU A 118 6.93 3.09 -9.93
N SER A 119 8.24 2.82 -10.04
CA SER A 119 9.09 3.44 -11.07
C SER A 119 8.64 3.11 -12.49
N GLU A 120 8.28 1.86 -12.75
CA GLU A 120 7.81 1.36 -14.04
C GLU A 120 6.42 1.91 -14.41
N ASN A 121 5.61 2.26 -13.41
CA ASN A 121 4.24 2.74 -13.59
C ASN A 121 4.06 4.24 -13.36
N GLY A 122 5.11 5.05 -13.52
CA GLY A 122 4.99 6.51 -13.57
C GLY A 122 5.03 7.23 -12.22
N PHE A 123 5.55 6.58 -11.17
CA PHE A 123 5.73 7.18 -9.85
C PHE A 123 7.19 7.19 -9.41
N ILE A 124 7.54 8.11 -8.52
CA ILE A 124 8.85 8.22 -7.87
C ILE A 124 8.65 8.01 -6.38
N LEU A 125 9.26 6.97 -5.83
CA LEU A 125 9.23 6.67 -4.40
C LEU A 125 9.86 7.82 -3.60
N ILE A 126 9.15 8.31 -2.59
CA ILE A 126 9.61 9.35 -1.66
C ILE A 126 9.91 8.75 -0.27
N GLU A 127 8.96 7.97 0.26
CA GLU A 127 9.10 7.35 1.59
C GLU A 127 8.62 5.89 1.52
N ASN A 128 9.31 5.01 2.24
CA ASN A 128 8.87 3.65 2.51
C ASN A 128 9.13 3.38 4.00
N GLN A 129 8.10 3.35 4.81
CA GLN A 129 8.18 3.33 6.26
C GLN A 129 7.44 2.12 6.84
N THR A 130 7.96 1.60 7.93
CA THR A 130 7.30 0.60 8.78
C THR A 130 6.51 1.27 9.89
N LEU A 131 5.71 0.50 10.62
CA LEU A 131 5.07 1.01 11.85
C LEU A 131 6.11 1.47 12.88
N ALA A 132 7.31 0.87 12.92
CA ALA A 132 8.39 1.31 13.80
C ALA A 132 8.86 2.73 13.48
N ASP A 133 9.01 3.04 12.19
CA ASP A 133 9.39 4.38 11.72
C ASP A 133 8.31 5.41 12.04
N LEU A 134 7.05 5.05 11.77
CA LEU A 134 5.88 5.89 12.08
C LEU A 134 5.71 6.09 13.59
N ASN A 135 6.00 5.07 14.40
CA ASN A 135 5.96 5.14 15.85
C ASN A 135 6.89 6.22 16.40
N SER A 136 8.12 6.25 15.92
CA SER A 136 9.10 7.27 16.30
C SER A 136 8.72 8.66 15.77
N LYS A 137 8.23 8.73 14.53
CA LYS A 137 7.95 10.01 13.85
C LYS A 137 6.67 10.71 14.36
N TYR A 138 5.61 9.94 14.63
CA TYR A 138 4.28 10.49 14.89
C TYR A 138 3.72 10.21 16.28
N PHE A 139 4.00 9.03 16.87
CA PHE A 139 3.43 8.67 18.17
C PHE A 139 4.31 9.15 19.34
N ALA A 140 5.62 9.05 19.21
CA ALA A 140 6.54 9.53 20.25
C ALA A 140 6.36 11.02 20.60
N PRO A 141 6.23 11.94 19.62
CA PRO A 141 6.04 13.38 19.93
C PRO A 141 4.76 13.70 20.70
N VAL A 142 3.74 12.83 20.63
CA VAL A 142 2.45 13.01 21.33
C VAL A 142 2.33 12.12 22.57
N GLY A 143 3.44 11.51 23.02
CA GLY A 143 3.48 10.67 24.22
C GLY A 143 2.74 9.32 24.08
N ARG A 144 2.53 8.83 22.85
CA ARG A 144 1.84 7.57 22.55
C ARG A 144 2.77 6.50 21.97
N LEU A 145 4.03 6.49 22.37
CA LEU A 145 5.01 5.53 21.88
C LEU A 145 4.55 4.09 22.16
N ILE A 146 4.51 3.27 21.12
CA ILE A 146 4.30 1.83 21.22
C ILE A 146 5.65 1.21 21.62
N PRO A 147 5.72 0.36 22.66
CA PRO A 147 6.96 -0.33 23.01
C PRO A 147 7.48 -1.17 21.84
N GLU A 148 8.78 -1.10 21.56
CA GLU A 148 9.40 -1.79 20.41
C GLU A 148 9.18 -3.30 20.42
N ASP A 149 9.09 -3.92 21.59
CA ASP A 149 8.80 -5.34 21.75
C ASP A 149 7.47 -5.77 21.14
N PHE A 150 6.53 -4.84 20.96
CA PHE A 150 5.17 -5.09 20.44
C PHE A 150 4.90 -4.48 19.07
N ILE A 151 5.93 -3.93 18.41
CA ILE A 151 5.77 -3.34 17.08
C ILE A 151 5.76 -4.42 16.01
N PHE A 152 4.75 -4.35 15.14
CA PHE A 152 4.70 -5.12 13.89
C PHE A 152 5.42 -4.36 12.78
N LYS A 153 6.24 -5.08 12.01
CA LYS A 153 6.92 -4.56 10.80
C LYS A 153 6.45 -5.29 9.54
N LEU A 154 5.29 -5.91 9.59
CA LEU A 154 4.77 -6.70 8.47
C LEU A 154 4.15 -5.82 7.38
N GLU A 155 3.56 -4.70 7.77
CA GLU A 155 2.97 -3.73 6.85
C GLU A 155 3.89 -2.53 6.70
N HIS A 156 4.09 -2.14 5.47
CA HIS A 156 4.87 -0.97 5.08
C HIS A 156 3.97 0.05 4.42
N PHE A 157 4.32 1.31 4.58
CA PHE A 157 3.60 2.48 4.10
C PHE A 157 4.48 3.29 3.17
N VAL A 158 4.01 3.46 1.94
CA VAL A 158 4.75 4.11 0.87
C VAL A 158 4.07 5.41 0.47
N VAL A 159 4.88 6.44 0.30
CA VAL A 159 4.49 7.68 -0.38
C VAL A 159 5.31 7.82 -1.66
N ALA A 160 4.66 8.07 -2.77
CA ALA A 160 5.32 8.34 -4.05
C ALA A 160 4.69 9.53 -4.77
N ASN A 161 5.49 10.27 -5.52
CA ASN A 161 5.03 11.35 -6.39
C ASN A 161 4.77 10.82 -7.80
N SER A 162 3.75 11.34 -8.47
CA SER A 162 3.59 11.15 -9.91
C SER A 162 4.74 11.81 -10.67
N LYS A 163 5.25 11.15 -11.73
CA LYS A 163 6.24 11.74 -12.63
C LYS A 163 5.68 12.90 -13.47
N GLY A 164 4.34 12.98 -13.59
CA GLY A 164 3.69 13.82 -14.58
C GLY A 164 3.92 13.27 -16.00
N TYR A 165 2.95 13.46 -16.87
CA TYR A 165 3.18 13.26 -18.31
C TYR A 165 3.33 14.64 -18.93
N SER A 166 4.55 14.93 -19.42
CA SER A 166 4.81 16.08 -20.31
C SER A 166 4.31 15.78 -21.70
#